data_ae0a435940544dbfae6a0058075f033c
#
_entry.id   ae0a435940544dbfae6a0058075f033c
#
_cell.length_a   1.000
_cell.length_b   1.000
_cell.length_c   1.000
_cell.angle_alpha   90.00
_cell.angle_beta   90.00
_cell.angle_gamma   90.00
#
_symmetry.space_group_name_H-M   'P 1'
#
loop_
_entity.id
_entity.type
_entity.pdbx_description
1 polymer ?
#
loop_
_entity_poly.entity_id
_entity_poly.type
_entity_poly.pdbx_seq_one_letter_code
_entity_poly.pdbx_strand_id
1 'polypeptide(L)'
;MPHWAFLWTCRGEQRRGRKCVTAWRKLWVALRAMQRGVGAMEPQLCERSDAFVAQLKRGGGRFSSEEIARHTVELLGGICARSCWSNAEELMEMVRLEGGRMTAAQPSESTVGNMVRRVLKIIREEYSRLCGGSEENDPQESLHKLLTAGGLSEDFHRHFAPLKDNVMEAINELLVELEGTLDNIAMQALEHIHSNEVIMTIGHSRTVQAFLEKAARRRKFHVIVAECAPFCQGHEMAVCLSRVGIETTVITDAAIFAVMSRVNKVIVGTKTILANGALRAVTGTHTLALAAKHHSTPVIVCAPMYKLSPQFPNEEDSFHKFVSPQEVLPFSEGEILSRVSVQCPVFDYVPPELITLFIFNIGGNAPSYIYRLMSELYHPDDHDL
;
A
#
# COMPACT_ATOMS: atom_id res chain seq x y z
N MET A 1 35.15 -12.89 28.35
CA MET A 1 35.48 -14.31 28.12
C MET A 1 34.74 -15.17 29.14
N PRO A 2 34.16 -16.31 28.78
CA PRO A 2 33.76 -16.89 27.48
C PRO A 2 32.27 -17.25 27.43
N HIS A 3 31.61 -17.11 26.27
CA HIS A 3 30.25 -17.59 26.03
C HIS A 3 30.19 -18.57 24.83
N TRP A 4 30.87 -19.70 24.95
CA TRP A 4 30.86 -20.74 23.91
C TRP A 4 30.66 -22.14 24.47
N ALA A 5 29.63 -22.39 25.29
CA ALA A 5 29.38 -23.72 25.85
C ALA A 5 27.88 -24.02 26.00
N PHE A 6 27.06 -23.86 24.95
CA PHE A 6 25.67 -24.42 24.97
C PHE A 6 25.13 -24.75 23.58
N LEU A 7 25.96 -25.34 22.72
CA LEU A 7 25.54 -25.76 21.39
C LEU A 7 25.79 -27.23 21.10
N TRP A 8 25.72 -28.10 22.12
CA TRP A 8 25.89 -29.54 21.88
C TRP A 8 25.05 -30.34 22.85
N THR A 9 23.75 -30.53 22.60
CA THR A 9 22.94 -31.70 22.98
C THR A 9 21.50 -31.52 22.52
N CYS A 10 21.19 -31.77 21.26
CA CYS A 10 19.83 -32.10 20.78
C CYS A 10 19.93 -32.73 19.38
N ARG A 11 20.58 -33.90 19.30
CA ARG A 11 20.36 -34.85 18.20
C ARG A 11 19.48 -35.96 18.74
N GLY A 12 18.19 -35.87 18.51
CA GLY A 12 17.27 -36.94 18.81
C GLY A 12 15.92 -36.42 19.29
N GLU A 13 15.03 -36.06 18.35
CA GLU A 13 13.58 -36.19 18.49
C GLU A 13 12.87 -35.25 17.52
N GLN A 14 12.69 -35.72 16.31
CA GLN A 14 12.05 -34.94 15.21
C GLN A 14 10.51 -34.76 15.34
N ARG A 15 9.88 -35.12 16.45
CA ARG A 15 8.42 -34.98 16.65
C ARG A 15 7.97 -34.02 17.76
N ARG A 16 8.88 -33.45 18.56
CA ARG A 16 8.55 -32.42 19.58
C ARG A 16 8.96 -30.98 19.22
N GLY A 17 9.62 -30.78 18.09
CA GLY A 17 10.24 -29.49 17.70
C GLY A 17 9.28 -28.34 17.44
N ARG A 18 8.04 -28.58 17.04
CA ARG A 18 7.11 -27.49 16.68
C ARG A 18 6.48 -26.77 17.89
N LYS A 19 6.29 -27.47 19.00
CA LYS A 19 5.75 -26.85 20.23
C LYS A 19 6.82 -26.09 21.03
N CYS A 20 8.08 -26.50 20.92
CA CYS A 20 9.19 -25.87 21.63
C CYS A 20 9.59 -24.52 20.99
N VAL A 21 9.63 -24.43 19.66
CA VAL A 21 9.99 -23.19 18.94
C VAL A 21 8.95 -22.08 19.19
N THR A 22 7.66 -22.42 19.29
CA THR A 22 6.61 -21.45 19.60
C THR A 22 6.67 -20.97 21.06
N ALA A 23 7.03 -21.86 22.01
CA ALA A 23 7.17 -21.48 23.41
C ALA A 23 8.40 -20.58 23.64
N TRP A 24 9.54 -20.89 23.00
CA TRP A 24 10.76 -20.05 23.05
C TRP A 24 10.56 -18.68 22.39
N ARG A 25 9.81 -18.62 21.30
CA ARG A 25 9.45 -17.35 20.65
C ARG A 25 8.56 -16.49 21.54
N LYS A 26 7.54 -17.10 22.18
CA LYS A 26 6.68 -16.40 23.15
C LYS A 26 7.47 -15.90 24.36
N LEU A 27 8.39 -16.70 24.88
CA LEU A 27 9.28 -16.32 25.99
C LEU A 27 10.25 -15.20 25.61
N TRP A 28 10.76 -15.20 24.38
CA TRP A 28 11.70 -14.20 23.88
C TRP A 28 11.03 -12.84 23.62
N VAL A 29 9.80 -12.85 23.10
CA VAL A 29 8.97 -11.64 22.93
C VAL A 29 8.58 -11.08 24.28
N ALA A 30 8.18 -11.93 25.23
CA ALA A 30 7.84 -11.50 26.60
C ALA A 30 9.07 -10.98 27.35
N LEU A 31 10.25 -11.60 27.19
CA LEU A 31 11.50 -11.13 27.80
C LEU A 31 11.98 -9.79 27.19
N ARG A 32 11.79 -9.56 25.89
CA ARG A 32 12.09 -8.27 25.25
C ARG A 32 11.11 -7.16 25.69
N ALA A 33 9.82 -7.48 25.83
CA ALA A 33 8.83 -6.56 26.37
C ALA A 33 9.11 -6.21 27.84
N MET A 34 9.48 -7.20 28.67
CA MET A 34 9.88 -6.97 30.07
C MET A 34 11.19 -6.19 30.20
N GLN A 35 12.15 -6.32 29.28
CA GLN A 35 13.44 -5.60 29.33
C GLN A 35 13.33 -4.14 28.88
N ARG A 36 12.26 -3.76 28.17
CA ARG A 36 12.05 -2.39 27.68
C ARG A 36 10.91 -1.63 28.34
N GLY A 37 10.19 -2.22 29.31
CA GLY A 37 9.07 -1.56 29.97
C GLY A 37 7.85 -1.33 29.05
N VAL A 38 7.83 -1.88 27.84
CA VAL A 38 6.70 -1.75 26.90
C VAL A 38 5.53 -2.61 27.37
N GLY A 39 4.34 -2.04 27.47
CA GLY A 39 3.13 -2.68 27.96
C GLY A 39 2.83 -4.04 27.31
N ALA A 40 2.35 -4.98 28.11
CA ALA A 40 2.03 -6.34 27.64
C ALA A 40 0.80 -6.31 26.72
N MET A 41 0.94 -6.83 25.50
CA MET A 41 -0.16 -7.00 24.56
C MET A 41 -1.02 -8.20 24.95
N GLU A 42 -2.35 -8.08 24.86
CA GLU A 42 -3.30 -9.15 25.18
C GLU A 42 -3.03 -10.42 24.34
N PRO A 43 -3.09 -11.65 24.94
CA PRO A 43 -2.77 -12.87 24.21
C PRO A 43 -3.61 -13.11 22.95
N GLN A 44 -4.89 -12.76 22.96
CA GLN A 44 -5.77 -12.89 21.79
C GLN A 44 -5.36 -11.96 20.65
N LEU A 45 -4.87 -10.78 20.97
CA LEU A 45 -4.39 -9.82 19.99
C LEU A 45 -3.08 -10.29 19.36
N CYS A 46 -2.18 -10.90 20.15
CA CYS A 46 -0.96 -11.55 19.66
C CYS A 46 -1.28 -12.66 18.66
N GLU A 47 -2.28 -13.50 18.96
CA GLU A 47 -2.69 -14.59 18.06
C GLU A 47 -3.26 -14.08 16.74
N ARG A 48 -4.08 -13.02 16.78
CA ARG A 48 -4.62 -12.37 15.57
C ARG A 48 -3.52 -11.76 14.73
N SER A 49 -2.56 -11.09 15.36
CA SER A 49 -1.42 -10.51 14.66
C SER A 49 -0.51 -11.58 14.06
N ASP A 50 -0.21 -12.66 14.79
CA ASP A 50 0.58 -13.80 14.26
C ASP A 50 -0.12 -14.46 13.07
N ALA A 51 -1.45 -14.58 13.11
CA ALA A 51 -2.24 -15.12 12.01
C ALA A 51 -2.15 -14.20 10.77
N PHE A 52 -2.29 -12.89 10.95
CA PHE A 52 -2.19 -11.91 9.86
C PHE A 52 -0.77 -11.88 9.25
N VAL A 53 0.27 -11.86 10.09
CA VAL A 53 1.67 -11.96 9.63
C VAL A 53 1.92 -13.25 8.85
N ALA A 54 1.36 -14.38 9.29
CA ALA A 54 1.45 -15.63 8.55
C ALA A 54 0.73 -15.59 7.20
N GLN A 55 -0.39 -14.89 7.11
CA GLN A 55 -1.12 -14.67 5.86
C GLN A 55 -0.33 -13.77 4.91
N LEU A 56 0.25 -12.67 5.39
CA LEU A 56 1.11 -11.80 4.60
C LEU A 56 2.31 -12.55 4.01
N LYS A 57 2.97 -13.42 4.79
CA LYS A 57 4.12 -14.24 4.35
C LYS A 57 3.77 -15.25 3.25
N ARG A 58 2.53 -15.75 3.23
CA ARG A 58 2.07 -16.68 2.17
C ARG A 58 1.88 -16.03 0.81
N GLY A 59 2.14 -14.72 0.73
CA GLY A 59 1.91 -13.91 -0.45
C GLY A 59 0.44 -13.52 -0.55
N GLY A 60 0.13 -12.25 -0.36
CA GLY A 60 -1.21 -11.69 -0.25
C GLY A 60 -2.13 -11.84 -1.47
N GLY A 61 -1.94 -12.85 -2.32
CA GLY A 61 -2.79 -13.10 -3.49
C GLY A 61 -4.26 -13.41 -3.20
N ARG A 62 -4.62 -13.53 -1.92
CA ARG A 62 -6.01 -13.74 -1.48
C ARG A 62 -6.68 -12.46 -1.00
N PHE A 63 -5.91 -11.43 -0.64
CA PHE A 63 -6.42 -10.17 -0.14
C PHE A 63 -6.14 -9.02 -1.10
N SER A 64 -7.13 -8.16 -1.29
CA SER A 64 -6.95 -6.89 -1.97
C SER A 64 -6.12 -5.94 -1.08
N SER A 65 -5.50 -4.92 -1.68
CA SER A 65 -4.80 -3.89 -0.90
C SER A 65 -5.72 -3.16 0.08
N GLU A 66 -7.01 -3.04 -0.25
CA GLU A 66 -8.05 -2.48 0.63
C GLU A 66 -8.28 -3.34 1.87
N GLU A 67 -8.45 -4.66 1.68
CA GLU A 67 -8.59 -5.59 2.81
C GLU A 67 -7.35 -5.62 3.70
N ILE A 68 -6.15 -5.54 3.08
CA ILE A 68 -4.89 -5.43 3.83
C ILE A 68 -4.84 -4.13 4.63
N ALA A 69 -5.24 -2.99 4.04
CA ALA A 69 -5.30 -1.71 4.73
C ALA A 69 -6.23 -1.79 5.94
N ARG A 70 -7.46 -2.28 5.74
CA ARG A 70 -8.47 -2.43 6.80
C ARG A 70 -7.99 -3.33 7.91
N HIS A 71 -7.52 -4.55 7.61
CA HIS A 71 -7.02 -5.48 8.63
C HIS A 71 -5.83 -4.91 9.41
N THR A 72 -4.95 -4.16 8.75
CA THR A 72 -3.83 -3.48 9.43
C THR A 72 -4.35 -2.46 10.43
N VAL A 73 -5.29 -1.59 10.03
CA VAL A 73 -5.85 -0.57 10.91
C VAL A 73 -6.67 -1.19 12.05
N GLU A 74 -7.47 -2.23 11.79
CA GLU A 74 -8.22 -2.97 12.82
C GLU A 74 -7.30 -3.59 13.89
N LEU A 75 -6.16 -4.18 13.46
CA LEU A 75 -5.17 -4.74 14.38
C LEU A 75 -4.50 -3.67 15.22
N LEU A 76 -4.07 -2.57 14.60
CA LEU A 76 -3.45 -1.44 15.31
C LEU A 76 -4.44 -0.77 16.25
N GLY A 77 -5.70 -0.59 15.85
CA GLY A 77 -6.78 -0.12 16.72
C GLY A 77 -7.01 -1.05 17.92
N GLY A 78 -6.92 -2.37 17.69
CA GLY A 78 -6.94 -3.35 18.76
C GLY A 78 -5.79 -3.18 19.77
N ILE A 79 -4.58 -2.82 19.31
CA ILE A 79 -3.44 -2.48 20.18
C ILE A 79 -3.73 -1.23 20.99
N CYS A 80 -4.20 -0.16 20.37
CA CYS A 80 -4.57 1.09 21.04
C CYS A 80 -5.64 0.88 22.11
N ALA A 81 -6.64 0.03 21.83
CA ALA A 81 -7.78 -0.20 22.73
C ALA A 81 -7.48 -1.13 23.90
N ARG A 82 -6.69 -2.20 23.68
CA ARG A 82 -6.58 -3.32 24.65
C ARG A 82 -5.23 -3.45 25.32
N SER A 83 -4.20 -2.77 24.83
CA SER A 83 -2.89 -2.79 25.48
C SER A 83 -2.84 -1.83 26.67
N CYS A 84 -1.99 -2.16 27.64
CA CYS A 84 -1.69 -1.27 28.76
C CYS A 84 -0.54 -0.34 28.35
N TRP A 85 -0.82 0.94 28.27
CA TRP A 85 0.16 1.99 28.01
C TRP A 85 -0.19 3.21 28.87
N SER A 86 0.81 3.99 29.26
CA SER A 86 0.64 5.13 30.17
C SER A 86 0.78 6.48 29.46
N ASN A 87 1.48 6.52 28.33
CA ASN A 87 1.73 7.73 27.56
C ASN A 87 1.74 7.46 26.05
N ALA A 88 1.74 8.54 25.25
CA ALA A 88 1.70 8.41 23.79
C ALA A 88 2.97 7.76 23.20
N GLU A 89 4.13 7.96 23.84
CA GLU A 89 5.39 7.39 23.39
C GLU A 89 5.39 5.86 23.44
N GLU A 90 4.96 5.29 24.59
CA GLU A 90 4.80 3.83 24.73
C GLU A 90 3.83 3.26 23.70
N LEU A 91 2.72 3.96 23.42
CA LEU A 91 1.75 3.54 22.42
C LEU A 91 2.37 3.55 21.01
N MET A 92 3.07 4.63 20.64
CA MET A 92 3.75 4.73 19.34
C MET A 92 4.85 3.66 19.18
N GLU A 93 5.61 3.36 20.25
CA GLU A 93 6.63 2.30 20.21
C GLU A 93 6.00 0.92 19.96
N MET A 94 4.88 0.61 20.62
CA MET A 94 4.13 -0.63 20.38
C MET A 94 3.63 -0.73 18.93
N VAL A 95 3.06 0.36 18.41
CA VAL A 95 2.57 0.44 17.02
C VAL A 95 3.73 0.28 16.02
N ARG A 96 4.88 0.92 16.26
CA ARG A 96 6.08 0.78 15.41
C ARG A 96 6.63 -0.65 15.44
N LEU A 97 6.73 -1.27 16.61
CA LEU A 97 7.24 -2.63 16.77
C LEU A 97 6.38 -3.63 16.00
N GLU A 98 5.07 -3.56 16.16
CA GLU A 98 4.15 -4.47 15.51
C GLU A 98 4.01 -4.15 14.01
N GLY A 99 3.94 -2.87 13.65
CA GLY A 99 3.95 -2.40 12.27
C GLY A 99 5.20 -2.81 11.50
N GLY A 100 6.38 -2.70 12.11
CA GLY A 100 7.65 -3.18 11.54
C GLY A 100 7.63 -4.71 11.32
N ARG A 101 7.04 -5.48 12.25
CA ARG A 101 6.88 -6.94 12.10
C ARG A 101 5.97 -7.31 10.92
N MET A 102 4.85 -6.59 10.76
CA MET A 102 3.92 -6.78 9.64
C MET A 102 4.55 -6.37 8.31
N THR A 103 5.23 -5.23 8.26
CA THR A 103 5.91 -4.73 7.06
C THR A 103 7.05 -5.66 6.62
N ALA A 104 7.84 -6.16 7.56
CA ALA A 104 8.90 -7.14 7.28
C ALA A 104 8.38 -8.50 6.80
N ALA A 105 7.11 -8.83 7.07
CA ALA A 105 6.49 -10.07 6.59
C ALA A 105 6.25 -10.04 5.06
N GLN A 106 5.96 -8.86 4.50
CA GLN A 106 5.75 -8.65 3.07
C GLN A 106 6.24 -7.27 2.64
N PRO A 107 7.54 -7.07 2.44
CA PRO A 107 8.10 -5.76 2.08
C PRO A 107 7.58 -5.19 0.75
N SER A 108 7.14 -6.08 -0.15
CA SER A 108 6.56 -5.67 -1.44
C SER A 108 5.15 -5.07 -1.34
N GLU A 109 4.50 -5.13 -0.17
CA GLU A 109 3.18 -4.56 0.08
C GLU A 109 3.31 -3.28 0.92
N SER A 110 3.39 -2.14 0.23
CA SER A 110 3.55 -0.84 0.88
C SER A 110 2.35 -0.40 1.71
N THR A 111 1.16 -0.95 1.43
CA THR A 111 -0.09 -0.57 2.12
C THR A 111 -0.02 -0.78 3.63
N VAL A 112 0.63 -1.87 4.08
CA VAL A 112 0.82 -2.14 5.52
C VAL A 112 1.59 -1.00 6.18
N GLY A 113 2.78 -0.67 5.65
CA GLY A 113 3.61 0.41 6.18
C GLY A 113 2.92 1.78 6.11
N ASN A 114 2.15 2.03 5.05
CA ASN A 114 1.39 3.26 4.89
C ASN A 114 0.32 3.41 5.98
N MET A 115 -0.40 2.33 6.31
CA MET A 115 -1.41 2.36 7.38
C MET A 115 -0.78 2.49 8.77
N VAL A 116 0.37 1.87 9.00
CA VAL A 116 1.12 2.06 10.25
C VAL A 116 1.49 3.54 10.44
N ARG A 117 2.05 4.18 9.42
CA ARG A 117 2.39 5.61 9.44
C ARG A 117 1.17 6.50 9.66
N ARG A 118 0.05 6.15 9.06
CA ARG A 118 -1.20 6.88 9.23
C ARG A 118 -1.70 6.82 10.68
N VAL A 119 -1.66 5.63 11.31
CA VAL A 119 -2.04 5.46 12.71
C VAL A 119 -1.06 6.19 13.65
N LEU A 120 0.25 6.14 13.39
CA LEU A 120 1.23 6.90 14.17
C LEU A 120 0.96 8.40 14.10
N LYS A 121 0.63 8.93 12.92
CA LYS A 121 0.28 10.32 12.75
C LYS A 121 -0.98 10.69 13.52
N ILE A 122 -2.03 9.87 13.48
CA ILE A 122 -3.25 10.07 14.28
C ILE A 122 -2.91 10.20 15.78
N ILE A 123 -2.06 9.31 16.30
CA ILE A 123 -1.64 9.35 17.71
C ILE A 123 -0.94 10.68 18.03
N ARG A 124 -0.05 11.17 17.15
CA ARG A 124 0.64 12.46 17.33
C ARG A 124 -0.34 13.63 17.27
N GLU A 125 -1.24 13.66 16.30
CA GLU A 125 -2.21 14.74 16.13
C GLU A 125 -3.16 14.84 17.32
N GLU A 126 -3.70 13.71 17.81
CA GLU A 126 -4.57 13.72 18.98
C GLU A 126 -3.83 14.09 20.26
N TYR A 127 -2.56 13.67 20.40
CA TYR A 127 -1.72 14.10 21.50
C TYR A 127 -1.45 15.61 21.45
N SER A 128 -1.07 16.15 20.30
CA SER A 128 -0.79 17.59 20.11
C SER A 128 -2.05 18.44 20.37
N ARG A 129 -3.25 17.98 19.98
CA ARG A 129 -4.53 18.64 20.33
C ARG A 129 -4.75 18.75 21.83
N LEU A 130 -4.35 17.73 22.58
CA LEU A 130 -4.49 17.74 24.04
C LEU A 130 -3.40 18.57 24.76
N CYS A 131 -2.23 18.72 24.16
CA CYS A 131 -1.14 19.53 24.69
C CYS A 131 -1.33 21.03 24.49
N GLY A 132 -1.80 21.44 23.30
CA GLY A 132 -1.94 22.83 22.93
C GLY A 132 -3.40 23.15 22.65
N GLY A 133 -4.18 23.57 23.64
CA GLY A 133 -5.58 23.97 23.41
C GLY A 133 -5.73 24.79 22.13
N SER A 134 -6.62 24.35 21.25
CA SER A 134 -7.25 25.06 20.12
C SER A 134 -6.49 26.27 19.56
N GLU A 135 -5.40 26.05 18.83
CA GLU A 135 -4.94 27.04 17.86
C GLU A 135 -5.39 26.60 16.48
N GLU A 136 -6.31 27.38 15.91
CA GLU A 136 -6.67 27.31 14.50
C GLU A 136 -5.37 27.38 13.68
N ASN A 137 -5.06 26.32 12.93
CA ASN A 137 -3.87 26.25 12.11
C ASN A 137 -3.95 27.29 10.98
N ASP A 138 -3.35 28.46 11.19
CA ASP A 138 -3.06 29.40 10.12
C ASP A 138 -2.05 28.72 9.16
N PRO A 139 -2.31 28.65 7.83
CA PRO A 139 -1.41 28.06 6.85
C PRO A 139 0.03 28.63 6.87
N GLN A 140 0.20 29.88 7.35
CA GLN A 140 1.50 30.52 7.52
C GLN A 140 2.29 29.98 8.73
N GLU A 141 1.60 29.59 9.81
CA GLU A 141 2.22 28.97 10.98
C GLU A 141 2.71 27.55 10.70
N SER A 142 1.98 26.81 9.86
CA SER A 142 2.39 25.50 9.37
C SER A 142 3.76 25.53 8.66
N LEU A 143 3.99 26.55 7.82
CA LEU A 143 5.27 26.75 7.13
C LEU A 143 6.38 27.16 8.10
N HIS A 144 6.06 27.97 9.11
CA HIS A 144 7.03 28.39 10.13
C HIS A 144 7.39 27.24 11.07
N LYS A 145 6.43 26.39 11.46
CA LYS A 145 6.69 25.14 12.21
C LYS A 145 7.55 24.17 11.39
N LEU A 146 7.34 24.05 10.09
CA LEU A 146 8.17 23.23 9.19
C LEU A 146 9.63 23.75 9.10
N LEU A 147 9.81 25.06 9.12
CA LEU A 147 11.15 25.70 9.09
C LEU A 147 11.84 25.72 10.46
N THR A 148 11.08 25.73 11.56
CA THR A 148 11.62 25.74 12.92
C THR A 148 11.64 24.38 13.60
N ALA A 149 11.03 23.35 13.00
CA ALA A 149 10.99 21.97 13.50
C ALA A 149 12.35 21.25 13.52
N GLY A 150 13.42 21.97 13.28
CA GLY A 150 14.77 21.52 13.59
C GLY A 150 15.02 21.49 15.10
N GLY A 151 14.30 20.61 15.85
CA GLY A 151 14.81 20.18 17.14
C GLY A 151 14.06 20.46 18.43
N LEU A 152 12.78 20.68 18.42
CA LEU A 152 12.00 20.46 19.64
C LEU A 152 11.46 19.03 19.59
N SER A 153 12.11 18.10 20.31
CA SER A 153 11.53 16.78 20.56
C SER A 153 10.20 17.00 21.29
N GLU A 154 9.09 16.72 20.60
CA GLU A 154 7.80 16.73 21.25
C GLU A 154 7.85 15.76 22.43
N ASP A 155 7.51 16.24 23.63
CA ASP A 155 7.51 15.44 24.84
C ASP A 155 6.21 14.63 24.91
N PHE A 156 6.24 13.40 24.42
CA PHE A 156 5.11 12.47 24.43
C PHE A 156 4.90 11.73 25.76
N HIS A 157 5.63 12.11 26.82
CA HIS A 157 5.58 11.44 28.13
C HIS A 157 4.38 11.81 29.00
N ARG A 158 3.65 12.89 28.67
CA ARG A 158 2.51 13.31 29.48
C ARG A 158 1.35 12.33 29.33
N HIS A 159 0.70 12.04 30.46
CA HIS A 159 -0.50 11.22 30.46
C HIS A 159 -1.75 12.09 30.29
N PHE A 160 -2.58 11.76 29.30
CA PHE A 160 -3.89 12.38 29.07
C PHE A 160 -4.97 11.30 29.10
N ALA A 161 -5.89 11.38 30.06
CA ALA A 161 -6.99 10.42 30.18
C ALA A 161 -7.85 10.29 28.90
N PRO A 162 -8.19 11.38 28.16
CA PRO A 162 -9.03 11.30 26.96
C PRO A 162 -8.28 10.83 25.70
N LEU A 163 -6.94 10.73 25.74
CA LEU A 163 -6.15 10.37 24.54
C LEU A 163 -6.59 9.05 23.92
N LYS A 164 -6.88 8.06 24.75
CA LYS A 164 -7.29 6.74 24.27
C LYS A 164 -8.59 6.80 23.47
N ASP A 165 -9.57 7.50 23.99
CA ASP A 165 -10.90 7.60 23.36
C ASP A 165 -10.82 8.41 22.07
N ASN A 166 -10.07 9.52 22.06
CA ASN A 166 -9.84 10.34 20.87
C ASN A 166 -9.13 9.56 19.76
N VAL A 167 -8.06 8.84 20.09
CA VAL A 167 -7.33 8.00 19.13
C VAL A 167 -8.23 6.91 18.56
N MET A 168 -9.09 6.29 19.37
CA MET A 168 -10.03 5.27 18.91
C MET A 168 -11.11 5.86 18.01
N GLU A 169 -11.60 7.05 18.28
CA GLU A 169 -12.54 7.77 17.41
C GLU A 169 -11.90 8.07 16.06
N ALA A 170 -10.71 8.64 16.03
CA ALA A 170 -9.98 8.93 14.80
C ALA A 170 -9.61 7.66 13.98
N ILE A 171 -9.30 6.54 14.65
CA ILE A 171 -9.10 5.24 13.97
C ILE A 171 -10.41 4.74 13.34
N ASN A 172 -11.54 4.91 14.01
CA ASN A 172 -12.85 4.53 13.45
C ASN A 172 -13.20 5.41 12.25
N GLU A 173 -12.91 6.71 12.28
CA GLU A 173 -13.06 7.60 11.11
C GLU A 173 -12.20 7.12 9.93
N LEU A 174 -10.95 6.71 10.19
CA LEU A 174 -10.08 6.15 9.17
C LEU A 174 -10.65 4.85 8.57
N LEU A 175 -11.27 3.98 9.37
CA LEU A 175 -11.92 2.76 8.86
C LEU A 175 -13.11 3.09 7.96
N VAL A 176 -13.92 4.07 8.32
CA VAL A 176 -15.04 4.56 7.48
C VAL A 176 -14.51 5.19 6.18
N GLU A 177 -13.40 5.96 6.23
CA GLU A 177 -12.73 6.47 5.04
C GLU A 177 -12.30 5.34 4.09
N LEU A 178 -11.69 4.28 4.63
CA LEU A 178 -11.24 3.13 3.84
C LEU A 178 -12.42 2.42 3.15
N GLU A 179 -13.55 2.23 3.83
CA GLU A 179 -14.75 1.60 3.27
C GLU A 179 -15.36 2.41 2.13
N GLY A 180 -15.36 3.75 2.25
CA GLY A 180 -15.91 4.66 1.23
C GLY A 180 -14.97 4.97 0.07
N THR A 181 -13.71 4.58 0.15
CA THR A 181 -12.65 5.01 -0.79
C THR A 181 -12.95 4.67 -2.24
N LEU A 182 -13.39 3.44 -2.51
CA LEU A 182 -13.65 2.96 -3.86
C LEU A 182 -14.81 3.72 -4.52
N ASP A 183 -15.89 3.93 -3.77
CA ASP A 183 -17.07 4.65 -4.25
C ASP A 183 -16.76 6.14 -4.48
N ASN A 184 -15.98 6.77 -3.61
CA ASN A 184 -15.57 8.17 -3.75
C ASN A 184 -14.73 8.41 -5.02
N ILE A 185 -13.82 7.47 -5.35
CA ILE A 185 -13.08 7.52 -6.61
C ILE A 185 -14.03 7.32 -7.79
N ALA A 186 -14.90 6.33 -7.72
CA ALA A 186 -15.83 6.01 -8.81
C ALA A 186 -16.81 7.15 -9.10
N MET A 187 -17.22 7.93 -8.10
CA MET A 187 -18.13 9.06 -8.28
C MET A 187 -17.57 10.15 -9.19
N GLN A 188 -16.26 10.32 -9.25
CA GLN A 188 -15.59 11.31 -10.11
C GLN A 188 -15.55 10.88 -11.60
N ALA A 189 -15.92 9.64 -11.92
CA ALA A 189 -15.79 9.07 -13.27
C ALA A 189 -16.51 9.90 -14.36
N LEU A 190 -17.65 10.53 -14.04
CA LEU A 190 -18.42 11.31 -15.00
C LEU A 190 -17.75 12.64 -15.38
N GLU A 191 -16.83 13.13 -14.58
CA GLU A 191 -16.05 14.34 -14.87
C GLU A 191 -14.93 14.07 -15.86
N HIS A 192 -14.44 12.82 -15.87
CA HIS A 192 -13.26 12.43 -16.64
C HIS A 192 -13.57 11.58 -17.88
N ILE A 193 -14.74 10.94 -17.97
CA ILE A 193 -15.11 10.08 -19.09
C ILE A 193 -16.30 10.68 -19.82
N HIS A 194 -16.16 10.86 -21.15
CA HIS A 194 -17.20 11.40 -22.02
C HIS A 194 -17.74 10.31 -22.97
N SER A 195 -18.89 10.59 -23.58
CA SER A 195 -19.48 9.64 -24.54
C SER A 195 -18.66 9.58 -25.83
N ASN A 196 -18.61 8.38 -26.42
CA ASN A 196 -17.87 8.04 -27.63
C ASN A 196 -16.33 8.14 -27.51
N GLU A 197 -15.80 8.18 -26.29
CA GLU A 197 -14.35 8.09 -26.09
C GLU A 197 -13.87 6.64 -26.16
N VAL A 198 -12.64 6.47 -26.61
CA VAL A 198 -11.88 5.23 -26.56
C VAL A 198 -10.89 5.33 -25.42
N ILE A 199 -11.02 4.47 -24.44
CA ILE A 199 -10.19 4.45 -23.24
C ILE A 199 -9.31 3.20 -23.27
N MET A 200 -8.02 3.34 -22.93
CA MET A 200 -7.13 2.18 -22.81
C MET A 200 -6.76 1.95 -21.34
N THR A 201 -6.73 0.69 -20.95
CA THR A 201 -6.25 0.24 -19.62
C THR A 201 -5.37 -1.00 -19.77
N ILE A 202 -4.66 -1.38 -18.70
CA ILE A 202 -3.79 -2.56 -18.67
C ILE A 202 -4.02 -3.39 -17.41
N GLY A 203 -4.03 -4.72 -17.56
CA GLY A 203 -4.22 -5.67 -16.49
C GLY A 203 -5.58 -5.52 -15.80
N HIS A 204 -5.66 -5.88 -14.52
CA HIS A 204 -6.88 -5.80 -13.72
C HIS A 204 -6.69 -4.90 -12.49
N SER A 205 -7.56 -3.91 -12.34
CA SER A 205 -7.61 -3.03 -11.18
C SER A 205 -9.06 -2.83 -10.73
N ARG A 206 -9.39 -3.23 -9.50
CA ARG A 206 -10.75 -3.03 -8.93
C ARG A 206 -11.16 -1.56 -8.94
N THR A 207 -10.21 -0.65 -8.65
CA THR A 207 -10.49 0.80 -8.64
C THR A 207 -10.84 1.31 -10.03
N VAL A 208 -10.07 0.90 -11.06
CA VAL A 208 -10.34 1.27 -12.45
C VAL A 208 -11.65 0.63 -12.92
N GLN A 209 -11.90 -0.62 -12.56
CA GLN A 209 -13.16 -1.31 -12.88
C GLN A 209 -14.37 -0.54 -12.35
N ALA A 210 -14.39 -0.23 -11.04
CA ALA A 210 -15.49 0.51 -10.41
C ALA A 210 -15.68 1.91 -11.04
N PHE A 211 -14.56 2.57 -11.38
CA PHE A 211 -14.57 3.87 -12.06
C PHE A 211 -15.23 3.80 -13.44
N LEU A 212 -14.85 2.82 -14.27
CA LEU A 212 -15.43 2.60 -15.59
C LEU A 212 -16.91 2.16 -15.52
N GLU A 213 -17.24 1.24 -14.62
CA GLU A 213 -18.60 0.79 -14.38
C GLU A 213 -19.55 1.93 -13.96
N LYS A 214 -19.06 2.85 -13.13
CA LYS A 214 -19.84 4.02 -12.71
C LYS A 214 -20.13 4.96 -13.88
N ALA A 215 -19.14 5.20 -14.75
CA ALA A 215 -19.29 6.01 -15.95
C ALA A 215 -20.27 5.37 -16.94
N ALA A 216 -20.23 4.06 -17.12
CA ALA A 216 -21.06 3.31 -18.06
C ALA A 216 -22.56 3.42 -17.76
N ARG A 217 -22.95 3.71 -16.51
CA ARG A 217 -24.35 3.95 -16.14
C ARG A 217 -24.99 5.14 -16.85
N ARG A 218 -24.19 6.11 -17.32
CA ARG A 218 -24.67 7.34 -17.92
C ARG A 218 -24.05 7.67 -19.28
N ARG A 219 -22.95 7.01 -19.65
CA ARG A 219 -22.19 7.30 -20.88
C ARG A 219 -21.85 6.02 -21.63
N LYS A 220 -21.81 6.11 -22.95
CA LYS A 220 -21.35 5.02 -23.82
C LYS A 220 -19.95 5.34 -24.31
N PHE A 221 -19.03 4.44 -24.11
CA PHE A 221 -17.63 4.55 -24.50
C PHE A 221 -17.06 3.16 -24.76
N HIS A 222 -15.91 3.09 -25.41
CA HIS A 222 -15.22 1.86 -25.74
C HIS A 222 -13.95 1.71 -24.87
N VAL A 223 -13.71 0.51 -24.34
CA VAL A 223 -12.51 0.22 -23.55
C VAL A 223 -11.63 -0.79 -24.28
N ILE A 224 -10.34 -0.43 -24.44
CA ILE A 224 -9.30 -1.33 -24.93
C ILE A 224 -8.48 -1.77 -23.72
N VAL A 225 -8.39 -3.08 -23.51
CA VAL A 225 -7.67 -3.69 -22.39
C VAL A 225 -6.44 -4.39 -22.92
N ALA A 226 -5.24 -3.96 -22.49
CA ALA A 226 -4.01 -4.69 -22.72
C ALA A 226 -3.94 -5.89 -21.74
N GLU A 227 -3.55 -7.05 -22.26
CA GLU A 227 -3.64 -8.33 -21.56
C GLU A 227 -2.77 -8.41 -20.28
N CYS A 228 -1.66 -7.69 -20.22
CA CYS A 228 -0.67 -7.74 -19.14
C CYS A 228 -0.03 -9.13 -19.01
N ALA A 229 0.72 -9.51 -20.03
CA ALA A 229 1.47 -10.78 -20.02
C ALA A 229 2.56 -10.77 -18.91
N PRO A 230 2.92 -11.95 -18.36
CA PRO A 230 2.44 -13.28 -18.71
C PRO A 230 1.15 -13.71 -17.97
N PHE A 231 0.70 -12.99 -16.97
CA PHE A 231 -0.46 -13.40 -16.13
C PHE A 231 -1.81 -13.15 -16.78
N CYS A 232 -1.85 -12.33 -17.83
CA CYS A 232 -3.04 -12.02 -18.62
C CYS A 232 -4.26 -11.56 -17.77
N GLN A 233 -4.01 -10.81 -16.71
CA GLN A 233 -5.08 -10.29 -15.83
C GLN A 233 -6.04 -9.33 -16.58
N GLY A 234 -5.61 -8.77 -17.72
CA GLY A 234 -6.48 -7.98 -18.59
C GLY A 234 -7.67 -8.76 -19.14
N HIS A 235 -7.57 -10.10 -19.28
CA HIS A 235 -8.71 -10.93 -19.70
C HIS A 235 -9.82 -10.91 -18.66
N GLU A 236 -9.50 -11.01 -17.37
CA GLU A 236 -10.48 -10.91 -16.29
C GLU A 236 -11.15 -9.54 -16.28
N MET A 237 -10.37 -8.46 -16.44
CA MET A 237 -10.88 -7.10 -16.54
C MET A 237 -11.86 -6.95 -17.70
N ALA A 238 -11.53 -7.46 -18.88
CA ALA A 238 -12.38 -7.38 -20.05
C ALA A 238 -13.71 -8.14 -19.87
N VAL A 239 -13.67 -9.30 -19.23
CA VAL A 239 -14.89 -10.06 -18.90
C VAL A 239 -15.78 -9.30 -17.92
N CYS A 240 -15.19 -8.67 -16.88
CA CYS A 240 -15.95 -7.85 -15.93
C CYS A 240 -16.63 -6.66 -16.61
N LEU A 241 -15.91 -5.92 -17.44
CA LEU A 241 -16.45 -4.76 -18.17
C LEU A 241 -17.53 -5.16 -19.18
N SER A 242 -17.33 -6.25 -19.92
CA SER A 242 -18.31 -6.77 -20.87
C SER A 242 -19.63 -7.18 -20.20
N ARG A 243 -19.56 -7.77 -19.01
CA ARG A 243 -20.79 -8.14 -18.23
C ARG A 243 -21.66 -6.95 -17.88
N VAL A 244 -21.07 -5.79 -17.70
CA VAL A 244 -21.77 -4.52 -17.40
C VAL A 244 -22.25 -3.82 -18.67
N GLY A 245 -21.94 -4.38 -19.86
CA GLY A 245 -22.37 -3.84 -21.15
C GLY A 245 -21.45 -2.77 -21.72
N ILE A 246 -20.21 -2.68 -21.26
CA ILE A 246 -19.19 -1.80 -21.85
C ILE A 246 -18.61 -2.51 -23.08
N GLU A 247 -18.58 -1.81 -24.21
CA GLU A 247 -17.90 -2.29 -25.40
C GLU A 247 -16.40 -2.43 -25.12
N THR A 248 -15.89 -3.65 -25.20
CA THR A 248 -14.53 -3.97 -24.74
C THR A 248 -13.76 -4.75 -25.79
N THR A 249 -12.54 -4.34 -26.05
CA THR A 249 -11.58 -5.04 -26.92
C THR A 249 -10.34 -5.42 -26.14
N VAL A 250 -9.88 -6.66 -26.23
CA VAL A 250 -8.61 -7.12 -25.66
C VAL A 250 -7.53 -7.05 -26.74
N ILE A 251 -6.35 -6.56 -26.35
CA ILE A 251 -5.16 -6.52 -27.20
C ILE A 251 -3.96 -7.13 -26.46
N THR A 252 -3.00 -7.62 -27.24
CA THR A 252 -1.69 -8.01 -26.69
C THR A 252 -0.89 -6.77 -26.30
N ASP A 253 0.01 -6.90 -25.33
CA ASP A 253 0.87 -5.78 -24.89
C ASP A 253 1.74 -5.23 -26.02
N ALA A 254 2.15 -6.08 -26.96
CA ALA A 254 2.90 -5.68 -28.15
C ALA A 254 2.12 -4.75 -29.10
N ALA A 255 0.79 -4.80 -29.07
CA ALA A 255 -0.06 -3.97 -29.94
C ALA A 255 -0.38 -2.58 -29.35
N ILE A 256 0.03 -2.28 -28.12
CA ILE A 256 -0.26 -1.03 -27.42
C ILE A 256 0.09 0.19 -28.28
N PHE A 257 1.31 0.23 -28.81
CA PHE A 257 1.77 1.39 -29.60
C PHE A 257 0.97 1.56 -30.91
N ALA A 258 0.65 0.45 -31.59
CA ALA A 258 -0.07 0.48 -32.86
C ALA A 258 -1.52 1.00 -32.70
N VAL A 259 -2.15 0.73 -31.55
CA VAL A 259 -3.54 1.10 -31.29
C VAL A 259 -3.66 2.47 -30.63
N MET A 260 -2.60 2.96 -29.97
CA MET A 260 -2.62 4.17 -29.16
C MET A 260 -3.10 5.43 -29.91
N SER A 261 -2.86 5.53 -31.22
CA SER A 261 -3.33 6.65 -32.06
C SER A 261 -4.86 6.83 -32.06
N ARG A 262 -5.63 5.81 -31.68
CA ARG A 262 -7.10 5.84 -31.62
C ARG A 262 -7.62 6.08 -30.20
N VAL A 263 -6.74 6.14 -29.21
CA VAL A 263 -7.08 6.25 -27.81
C VAL A 263 -7.17 7.72 -27.39
N ASN A 264 -8.27 8.07 -26.72
CA ASN A 264 -8.49 9.41 -26.20
C ASN A 264 -7.87 9.60 -24.81
N LYS A 265 -7.89 8.55 -23.98
CA LYS A 265 -7.38 8.56 -22.60
C LYS A 265 -6.85 7.20 -22.19
N VAL A 266 -5.80 7.21 -21.39
CA VAL A 266 -5.31 6.04 -20.69
C VAL A 266 -5.75 6.14 -19.23
N ILE A 267 -6.43 5.12 -18.68
CA ILE A 267 -6.84 5.06 -17.29
C ILE A 267 -6.27 3.80 -16.68
N VAL A 268 -5.38 3.95 -15.70
CA VAL A 268 -4.67 2.83 -15.08
C VAL A 268 -4.77 2.84 -13.56
N GLY A 269 -4.66 1.66 -12.97
CA GLY A 269 -4.43 1.52 -11.54
C GLY A 269 -2.95 1.44 -11.23
N THR A 270 -2.61 1.51 -9.94
CA THR A 270 -1.24 1.32 -9.48
C THR A 270 -1.19 0.46 -8.23
N LYS A 271 -0.04 -0.14 -7.95
CA LYS A 271 0.23 -0.84 -6.70
C LYS A 271 0.63 0.14 -5.60
N THR A 272 1.53 1.07 -5.92
CA THR A 272 2.07 2.08 -5.00
C THR A 272 2.33 3.37 -5.76
N ILE A 273 2.10 4.51 -5.14
CA ILE A 273 2.54 5.83 -5.59
C ILE A 273 3.70 6.23 -4.69
N LEU A 274 4.83 6.57 -5.30
CA LEU A 274 6.06 6.93 -4.60
C LEU A 274 6.09 8.42 -4.24
N ALA A 275 7.00 8.80 -3.36
CA ALA A 275 7.14 10.16 -2.85
C ALA A 275 7.35 11.23 -3.93
N ASN A 276 8.01 10.87 -5.02
CA ASN A 276 8.24 11.75 -6.17
C ASN A 276 7.07 11.77 -7.17
N GLY A 277 5.95 11.10 -6.88
CA GLY A 277 4.81 10.97 -7.79
C GLY A 277 4.96 9.88 -8.86
N ALA A 278 6.04 9.11 -8.84
CA ALA A 278 6.18 7.95 -9.73
C ALA A 278 5.30 6.78 -9.28
N LEU A 279 5.05 5.84 -10.18
CA LEU A 279 4.27 4.64 -9.88
C LEU A 279 5.15 3.40 -9.80
N ARG A 280 4.74 2.52 -8.92
CA ARG A 280 5.02 1.10 -9.02
C ARG A 280 3.73 0.42 -9.47
N ALA A 281 3.67 0.09 -10.75
CA ALA A 281 2.49 -0.47 -11.41
C ALA A 281 2.77 -1.86 -11.98
N VAL A 282 1.77 -2.53 -12.51
CA VAL A 282 1.96 -3.83 -13.18
C VAL A 282 2.83 -3.68 -14.41
N THR A 283 3.60 -4.72 -14.73
CA THR A 283 4.50 -4.77 -15.90
C THR A 283 3.74 -4.46 -17.18
N GLY A 284 4.34 -3.66 -18.06
CA GLY A 284 3.74 -3.13 -19.28
C GLY A 284 3.14 -1.72 -19.12
N THR A 285 2.91 -1.25 -17.89
CA THR A 285 2.37 0.10 -17.65
C THR A 285 3.34 1.19 -18.09
N HIS A 286 4.65 1.00 -17.93
CA HIS A 286 5.65 1.95 -18.42
C HIS A 286 5.61 2.07 -19.96
N THR A 287 5.56 0.94 -20.66
CA THR A 287 5.42 0.89 -22.12
C THR A 287 4.14 1.59 -22.58
N LEU A 288 3.02 1.34 -21.89
CA LEU A 288 1.75 2.01 -22.15
C LEU A 288 1.85 3.54 -21.98
N ALA A 289 2.48 3.99 -20.90
CA ALA A 289 2.65 5.41 -20.60
C ALA A 289 3.58 6.11 -21.61
N LEU A 290 4.65 5.45 -22.08
CA LEU A 290 5.52 5.96 -23.14
C LEU A 290 4.78 6.07 -24.48
N ALA A 291 3.98 5.07 -24.85
CA ALA A 291 3.16 5.11 -26.04
C ALA A 291 2.12 6.25 -25.96
N ALA A 292 1.49 6.43 -24.81
CA ALA A 292 0.56 7.53 -24.56
C ALA A 292 1.27 8.90 -24.70
N LYS A 293 2.44 9.04 -24.11
CA LYS A 293 3.26 10.27 -24.24
C LYS A 293 3.59 10.61 -25.69
N HIS A 294 3.99 9.59 -26.48
CA HIS A 294 4.30 9.76 -27.91
C HIS A 294 3.10 10.29 -28.70
N HIS A 295 1.90 9.79 -28.41
CA HIS A 295 0.65 10.18 -29.07
C HIS A 295 -0.07 11.35 -28.40
N SER A 296 0.54 11.99 -27.39
CA SER A 296 -0.07 13.07 -26.60
C SER A 296 -1.40 12.69 -25.94
N THR A 297 -1.56 11.41 -25.62
CA THR A 297 -2.74 10.87 -24.92
C THR A 297 -2.55 11.03 -23.41
N PRO A 298 -3.50 11.64 -22.67
CA PRO A 298 -3.36 11.82 -21.24
C PRO A 298 -3.43 10.48 -20.49
N VAL A 299 -2.55 10.34 -19.48
CA VAL A 299 -2.51 9.19 -18.58
C VAL A 299 -3.10 9.59 -17.23
N ILE A 300 -4.22 8.96 -16.87
CA ILE A 300 -4.94 9.17 -15.62
C ILE A 300 -4.73 7.93 -14.73
N VAL A 301 -4.36 8.18 -13.49
CA VAL A 301 -4.11 7.12 -12.50
C VAL A 301 -5.20 7.16 -11.44
N CYS A 302 -6.01 6.10 -11.34
CA CYS A 302 -7.00 5.96 -10.28
C CYS A 302 -6.39 5.15 -9.12
N ALA A 303 -6.22 5.80 -7.98
CA ALA A 303 -5.59 5.17 -6.82
C ALA A 303 -6.15 5.68 -5.49
N PRO A 304 -6.44 4.79 -4.54
CA PRO A 304 -6.73 5.15 -3.15
C PRO A 304 -5.54 5.81 -2.46
N MET A 305 -5.82 6.71 -1.51
CA MET A 305 -4.78 7.41 -0.73
C MET A 305 -3.89 6.46 0.07
N TYR A 306 -4.39 5.31 0.51
CA TYR A 306 -3.59 4.32 1.24
C TYR A 306 -2.47 3.66 0.40
N LYS A 307 -2.45 3.87 -0.93
CA LYS A 307 -1.36 3.45 -1.82
C LYS A 307 -0.23 4.47 -1.95
N LEU A 308 -0.41 5.66 -1.40
CA LEU A 308 0.63 6.68 -1.36
C LEU A 308 1.68 6.30 -0.31
N SER A 309 2.95 6.27 -0.71
CA SER A 309 4.07 5.83 0.13
C SER A 309 5.17 6.89 0.18
N PRO A 310 5.75 7.17 1.36
CA PRO A 310 6.85 8.12 1.48
C PRO A 310 8.18 7.59 0.92
N GLN A 311 8.20 6.36 0.41
CA GLN A 311 9.38 5.76 -0.18
C GLN A 311 9.78 6.47 -1.47
N PHE A 312 11.08 6.73 -1.61
CA PHE A 312 11.68 7.17 -2.87
C PHE A 312 12.15 5.97 -3.70
N PRO A 313 12.20 6.09 -5.04
CA PRO A 313 12.81 5.05 -5.85
C PRO A 313 14.31 4.98 -5.53
N ASN A 314 14.75 3.84 -5.04
CA ASN A 314 16.17 3.54 -4.93
C ASN A 314 16.66 3.03 -6.28
N GLU A 315 17.87 3.40 -6.69
CA GLU A 315 18.49 2.93 -7.94
C GLU A 315 18.72 1.40 -7.94
N GLU A 316 18.80 0.80 -6.75
CA GLU A 316 18.96 -0.62 -6.58
C GLU A 316 17.59 -1.32 -6.58
N ASP A 317 17.31 -2.10 -7.57
CA ASP A 317 16.35 -3.19 -7.84
C ASP A 317 15.30 -3.61 -6.78
N SER A 318 15.14 -2.88 -5.68
CA SER A 318 14.17 -3.19 -4.61
C SER A 318 12.70 -3.15 -5.09
N PHE A 319 12.45 -2.50 -6.24
CA PHE A 319 11.13 -2.43 -6.86
C PHE A 319 10.79 -3.67 -7.69
N HIS A 320 11.79 -4.43 -8.13
CA HIS A 320 11.56 -5.60 -8.96
C HIS A 320 11.22 -6.82 -8.10
N LYS A 321 9.95 -7.18 -8.08
CA LYS A 321 9.52 -8.49 -7.60
C LYS A 321 9.54 -9.45 -8.78
N PHE A 322 10.44 -10.42 -8.74
CA PHE A 322 10.46 -11.52 -9.69
C PHE A 322 9.57 -12.65 -9.20
N VAL A 323 8.87 -13.27 -10.12
CA VAL A 323 8.07 -14.49 -9.88
C VAL A 323 8.62 -15.64 -10.69
N SER A 324 8.03 -16.81 -10.51
CA SER A 324 8.43 -18.02 -11.23
C SER A 324 8.46 -17.76 -12.73
N PRO A 325 9.53 -18.13 -13.44
CA PRO A 325 9.61 -17.98 -14.88
C PRO A 325 8.67 -18.91 -15.67
N GLN A 326 7.98 -19.83 -15.01
CA GLN A 326 7.10 -20.83 -15.62
C GLN A 326 6.02 -20.20 -16.51
N GLU A 327 5.54 -19.00 -16.16
CA GLU A 327 4.53 -18.30 -16.95
C GLU A 327 5.09 -17.72 -18.27
N VAL A 328 6.41 -17.46 -18.30
CA VAL A 328 7.12 -16.99 -19.50
C VAL A 328 7.62 -18.16 -20.31
N LEU A 329 8.23 -19.15 -19.66
CA LEU A 329 8.76 -20.36 -20.27
C LEU A 329 8.44 -21.56 -19.36
N PRO A 330 7.57 -22.50 -19.81
CA PRO A 330 7.15 -23.64 -19.01
C PRO A 330 8.33 -24.50 -18.57
N PHE A 331 8.28 -25.06 -17.36
CA PHE A 331 9.32 -25.96 -16.87
C PHE A 331 9.45 -27.27 -17.68
N SER A 332 8.45 -27.60 -18.51
CA SER A 332 8.55 -28.69 -19.49
C SER A 332 9.65 -28.48 -20.51
N GLU A 333 10.06 -27.23 -20.76
CA GLU A 333 11.14 -26.85 -21.67
C GLU A 333 12.51 -26.89 -20.97
N GLY A 334 12.77 -27.96 -20.21
CA GLY A 334 13.95 -28.09 -19.34
C GLY A 334 15.29 -27.96 -20.06
N GLU A 335 15.39 -28.38 -21.32
CA GLU A 335 16.62 -28.22 -22.11
C GLU A 335 16.93 -26.74 -22.37
N ILE A 336 15.93 -25.93 -22.70
CA ILE A 336 16.09 -24.48 -22.94
C ILE A 336 16.42 -23.79 -21.62
N LEU A 337 15.68 -24.12 -20.53
CA LEU A 337 15.89 -23.53 -19.20
C LEU A 337 17.30 -23.80 -18.62
N SER A 338 17.94 -24.90 -19.03
CA SER A 338 19.33 -25.18 -18.63
C SER A 338 20.36 -24.25 -19.29
N ARG A 339 20.00 -23.60 -20.37
CA ARG A 339 20.92 -22.77 -21.22
C ARG A 339 20.61 -21.29 -21.17
N VAL A 340 19.41 -20.88 -20.74
CA VAL A 340 18.98 -19.48 -20.72
C VAL A 340 18.51 -19.05 -19.34
N SER A 341 18.75 -17.78 -18.99
CA SER A 341 18.17 -17.16 -17.81
C SER A 341 16.84 -16.53 -18.19
N VAL A 342 15.79 -16.85 -17.44
CA VAL A 342 14.44 -16.28 -17.64
C VAL A 342 14.09 -15.43 -16.43
N GLN A 343 13.69 -14.18 -16.68
CA GLN A 343 13.26 -13.24 -15.65
C GLN A 343 11.81 -12.84 -15.91
N CYS A 344 11.01 -12.86 -14.86
CA CYS A 344 9.60 -12.44 -14.92
C CYS A 344 9.34 -11.36 -13.86
N PRO A 345 9.58 -10.07 -14.17
CA PRO A 345 9.24 -8.97 -13.29
C PRO A 345 7.72 -8.77 -13.26
N VAL A 346 7.18 -8.44 -12.08
CA VAL A 346 5.73 -8.21 -11.88
C VAL A 346 5.38 -6.73 -11.96
N PHE A 347 6.32 -5.85 -11.64
CA PHE A 347 6.08 -4.41 -11.55
C PHE A 347 7.05 -3.63 -12.42
N ASP A 348 6.51 -2.51 -12.95
CA ASP A 348 7.25 -1.45 -13.64
C ASP A 348 7.35 -0.22 -12.74
N TYR A 349 8.45 0.52 -12.91
CA TYR A 349 8.57 1.89 -12.46
C TYR A 349 8.09 2.82 -13.58
N VAL A 350 7.07 3.65 -13.29
CA VAL A 350 6.56 4.67 -14.23
C VAL A 350 6.91 6.05 -13.68
N PRO A 351 7.77 6.81 -14.36
CA PRO A 351 8.18 8.12 -13.88
C PRO A 351 7.04 9.16 -13.93
N PRO A 352 7.05 10.16 -13.02
CA PRO A 352 5.95 11.11 -12.86
C PRO A 352 5.67 11.99 -14.09
N GLU A 353 6.68 12.23 -14.94
CA GLU A 353 6.53 13.01 -16.17
C GLU A 353 5.68 12.33 -17.25
N LEU A 354 5.37 11.06 -17.10
CA LEU A 354 4.45 10.30 -17.96
C LEU A 354 3.01 10.34 -17.48
N ILE A 355 2.75 10.90 -16.30
CA ILE A 355 1.44 10.91 -15.66
C ILE A 355 0.83 12.31 -15.79
N THR A 356 -0.43 12.38 -16.21
CA THR A 356 -1.13 13.65 -16.36
C THR A 356 -1.92 14.00 -15.10
N LEU A 357 -2.61 13.04 -14.51
CA LEU A 357 -3.52 13.26 -13.39
C LEU A 357 -3.62 12.03 -12.50
N PHE A 358 -3.70 12.27 -11.19
CA PHE A 358 -4.13 11.30 -10.20
C PHE A 358 -5.56 11.56 -9.77
N ILE A 359 -6.37 10.52 -9.67
CA ILE A 359 -7.71 10.55 -9.09
C ILE A 359 -7.70 9.76 -7.79
N PHE A 360 -7.79 10.50 -6.67
CA PHE A 360 -7.87 9.96 -5.31
C PHE A 360 -9.31 9.98 -4.79
N ASN A 361 -9.52 9.41 -3.62
CA ASN A 361 -10.81 9.50 -2.91
C ASN A 361 -11.19 10.94 -2.48
N ILE A 362 -10.24 11.86 -2.47
CA ILE A 362 -10.44 13.29 -2.13
C ILE A 362 -10.55 14.21 -3.36
N GLY A 363 -10.29 13.69 -4.57
CA GLY A 363 -10.33 14.49 -5.82
C GLY A 363 -9.15 14.23 -6.74
N GLY A 364 -9.12 15.00 -7.85
CA GLY A 364 -8.07 14.94 -8.86
C GLY A 364 -6.87 15.82 -8.49
N ASN A 365 -5.65 15.29 -8.62
CA ASN A 365 -4.41 15.99 -8.27
C ASN A 365 -3.33 15.79 -9.33
N ALA A 366 -2.57 16.85 -9.62
CA ALA A 366 -1.40 16.75 -10.49
C ALA A 366 -0.25 16.01 -9.80
N PRO A 367 0.67 15.37 -10.55
CA PRO A 367 1.82 14.67 -9.97
C PRO A 367 2.68 15.55 -9.04
N SER A 368 2.81 16.83 -9.34
CA SER A 368 3.56 17.78 -8.49
C SER A 368 2.94 18.02 -7.11
N TYR A 369 1.66 17.69 -6.93
CA TYR A 369 0.95 17.87 -5.66
C TYR A 369 1.16 16.69 -4.69
N ILE A 370 1.70 15.57 -5.18
CA ILE A 370 1.89 14.34 -4.38
C ILE A 370 2.74 14.57 -3.14
N TYR A 371 3.80 15.38 -3.26
CA TYR A 371 4.66 15.70 -2.12
C TYR A 371 3.88 16.38 -0.98
N ARG A 372 2.97 17.29 -1.30
CA ARG A 372 2.11 17.96 -0.32
C ARG A 372 1.15 16.96 0.34
N LEU A 373 0.48 16.13 -0.45
CA LEU A 373 -0.40 15.10 0.09
C LEU A 373 0.32 14.15 1.05
N MET A 374 1.59 13.86 0.78
CA MET A 374 2.40 13.03 1.66
C MET A 374 2.66 13.67 3.02
N SER A 375 2.98 14.96 3.05
CA SER A 375 3.18 15.69 4.31
C SER A 375 1.87 15.84 5.10
N GLU A 376 0.72 15.88 4.40
CA GLU A 376 -0.60 15.86 5.03
C GLU A 376 -0.99 14.47 5.57
N LEU A 377 -0.46 13.38 5.02
CA LEU A 377 -0.81 12.01 5.42
C LEU A 377 0.15 11.39 6.46
N TYR A 378 1.43 11.73 6.40
CA TYR A 378 2.47 11.09 7.19
C TYR A 378 3.33 12.10 7.92
N HIS A 379 3.82 11.73 9.11
CA HIS A 379 4.80 12.52 9.83
C HIS A 379 6.22 12.17 9.33
N PRO A 380 7.12 13.16 9.16
CA PRO A 380 8.49 12.89 8.68
C PRO A 380 9.26 11.87 9.51
N ASP A 381 9.14 11.90 10.85
CA ASP A 381 9.84 10.97 11.75
C ASP A 381 9.40 9.51 11.60
N ASP A 382 8.26 9.26 10.96
CA ASP A 382 7.71 7.92 10.78
C ASP A 382 7.92 7.40 9.34
N HIS A 383 8.72 8.10 8.52
CA HIS A 383 9.04 7.63 7.17
C HIS A 383 9.83 6.32 7.19
N ASP A 384 10.75 6.15 8.13
CA ASP A 384 11.49 4.90 8.39
C ASP A 384 10.77 4.14 9.52
N LEU A 385 10.29 2.93 9.23
CA LEU A 385 9.55 2.05 10.16
C LEU A 385 10.41 0.86 10.60
#